data_04ec6e7ab4c9cfbb6e8d48ded3981c9d
#
_entry.id   04ec6e7ab4c9cfbb6e8d48ded3981c9d
#
_cell.length_a   1.000
_cell.length_b   1.000
_cell.length_c   1.000
_cell.angle_alpha   90.00
_cell.angle_beta   90.00
_cell.angle_gamma   90.00
#
_symmetry.space_group_name_H-M   'P 1'
#
loop_
_entity.id
_entity.type
_entity.pdbx_description
1 polymer ?
#
loop_
_entity_poly.entity_id
_entity_poly.type
_entity_poly.pdbx_seq_one_letter_code
_entity_poly.pdbx_strand_id
1 'polypeptide(L)'
;MRGIAFVWQFGEVILAIALAPLFSGWIAQCRAWMQNRTAPPITQPYRMLRKLFNKDAALAENASRLFRTVPYVLFATMALAAAIIPSVVTDLPFARAADAIALIGLFATARMFQALAAMDIGTAFGTLGARREMMIGFLAEPAILMVFFNAFLLFGTTALTSMVDNYATHPSVIDPSVVFAAIAFIMVLLAENARIPIDNPATHLELTMIHEAMVLEYSARHLALIEWASSLKLFNYACIGIALFIPWGIAIHGAHVGAVLIALSALLVKLAVCGAVLALIESVSAKLRIFRAPEFMAMAFLITVLGLLVHLLLGANTGA
;
A
#
# COMPACT_ATOMS: atom_id res chain seq x y z
N MET A 1 -14.40 -19.39 20.71
CA MET A 1 -13.20 -19.04 19.91
C MET A 1 -13.55 -18.20 18.67
N ARG A 2 -14.54 -18.56 17.82
CA ARG A 2 -14.87 -17.73 16.61
C ARG A 2 -15.24 -16.28 16.91
N GLY A 3 -15.95 -15.98 18.01
CA GLY A 3 -16.34 -14.59 18.35
C GLY A 3 -15.15 -13.67 18.67
N ILE A 4 -14.11 -14.20 19.32
CA ILE A 4 -12.91 -13.46 19.69
C ILE A 4 -12.10 -13.09 18.43
N ALA A 5 -12.01 -14.00 17.43
CA ALA A 5 -11.32 -13.75 16.18
C ALA A 5 -11.96 -12.59 15.38
N PHE A 6 -13.30 -12.48 15.39
CA PHE A 6 -13.98 -11.32 14.78
C PHE A 6 -13.70 -10.01 15.52
N VAL A 7 -13.57 -10.04 16.86
CA VAL A 7 -13.20 -8.84 17.63
C VAL A 7 -11.80 -8.34 17.22
N TRP A 8 -10.84 -9.26 17.10
CA TRP A 8 -9.50 -8.92 16.62
C TRP A 8 -9.52 -8.38 15.20
N GLN A 9 -10.29 -9.00 14.31
CA GLN A 9 -10.48 -8.56 12.93
C GLN A 9 -10.95 -7.10 12.84
N PHE A 10 -12.05 -6.76 13.53
CA PHE A 10 -12.55 -5.40 13.55
C PHE A 10 -11.59 -4.43 14.26
N GLY A 11 -10.92 -4.89 15.32
CA GLY A 11 -9.89 -4.13 16.01
C GLY A 11 -8.74 -3.73 15.08
N GLU A 12 -8.25 -4.65 14.24
CA GLU A 12 -7.18 -4.36 13.27
C GLU A 12 -7.62 -3.39 12.17
N VAL A 13 -8.84 -3.51 11.66
CA VAL A 13 -9.37 -2.57 10.66
C VAL A 13 -9.48 -1.17 11.25
N ILE A 14 -10.02 -1.03 12.47
CA ILE A 14 -10.13 0.27 13.15
C ILE A 14 -8.73 0.84 13.43
N LEU A 15 -7.79 -0.01 13.85
CA LEU A 15 -6.40 0.38 14.08
C LEU A 15 -5.75 0.88 12.79
N ALA A 16 -5.91 0.16 11.67
CA ALA A 16 -5.38 0.55 10.37
C ALA A 16 -5.96 1.91 9.91
N ILE A 17 -7.28 2.09 10.01
CA ILE A 17 -7.97 3.34 9.67
C ILE A 17 -7.43 4.50 10.53
N ALA A 18 -7.18 4.24 11.82
CA ALA A 18 -6.64 5.24 12.74
C ALA A 18 -5.14 5.50 12.53
N LEU A 19 -4.31 4.49 12.29
CA LEU A 19 -2.87 4.68 12.15
C LEU A 19 -2.45 5.20 10.76
N ALA A 20 -3.23 4.95 9.71
CA ALA A 20 -2.85 5.32 8.35
C ALA A 20 -2.55 6.82 8.15
N PRO A 21 -3.37 7.77 8.63
CA PRO A 21 -3.03 9.19 8.54
C PRO A 21 -1.80 9.57 9.39
N LEU A 22 -1.61 8.93 10.56
CA LEU A 22 -0.42 9.15 11.40
C LEU A 22 0.85 8.67 10.68
N PHE A 23 0.79 7.52 10.00
CA PHE A 23 1.89 6.99 9.23
C PHE A 23 2.30 7.93 8.08
N SER A 24 1.33 8.48 7.35
CA SER A 24 1.58 9.50 6.32
C SER A 24 2.20 10.77 6.92
N GLY A 25 1.73 11.21 8.09
CA GLY A 25 2.29 12.35 8.83
C GLY A 25 3.72 12.09 9.31
N TRP A 26 4.02 10.87 9.77
CA TRP A 26 5.36 10.45 10.18
C TRP A 26 6.35 10.52 9.00
N ILE A 27 5.99 9.97 7.83
CA ILE A 27 6.83 10.05 6.63
C ILE A 27 7.11 11.50 6.25
N ALA A 28 6.08 12.36 6.27
CA ALA A 28 6.23 13.79 5.99
C ALA A 28 7.18 14.49 6.98
N GLN A 29 7.11 14.12 8.25
CA GLN A 29 8.00 14.64 9.30
C GLN A 29 9.45 14.18 9.09
N CYS A 30 9.69 12.89 8.86
CA CYS A 30 11.01 12.36 8.56
C CYS A 30 11.64 13.04 7.33
N ARG A 31 10.85 13.22 6.26
CA ARG A 31 11.30 13.89 5.05
C ARG A 31 11.69 15.37 5.33
N ALA A 32 10.90 16.09 6.14
CA ALA A 32 11.22 17.46 6.50
C ALA A 32 12.55 17.54 7.29
N TRP A 33 12.79 16.63 8.24
CA TRP A 33 14.06 16.55 8.98
C TRP A 33 15.25 16.29 8.07
N MET A 34 15.12 15.32 7.13
CA MET A 34 16.19 15.01 6.17
C MET A 34 16.50 16.19 5.23
N GLN A 35 15.50 17.03 4.95
CA GLN A 35 15.66 18.25 4.13
C GLN A 35 16.06 19.49 4.94
N ASN A 36 16.35 19.33 6.22
CA ASN A 36 16.66 20.43 7.16
C ASN A 36 15.59 21.54 7.17
N ARG A 37 14.30 21.14 7.10
CA ARG A 37 13.13 22.02 7.16
C ARG A 37 12.37 21.84 8.47
N THR A 38 11.60 22.84 8.85
CA THR A 38 10.67 22.73 9.98
C THR A 38 9.66 21.61 9.72
N ALA A 39 9.65 20.58 10.59
CA ALA A 39 8.80 19.43 10.42
C ALA A 39 7.34 19.77 10.77
N PRO A 40 6.36 19.35 9.96
CA PRO A 40 4.95 19.45 10.30
C PRO A 40 4.63 18.50 11.47
N PRO A 41 3.60 18.77 12.28
CA PRO A 41 3.18 17.85 13.33
C PRO A 41 2.64 16.55 12.73
N ILE A 42 2.90 15.41 13.36
CA ILE A 42 2.43 14.08 12.91
C ILE A 42 0.91 14.06 12.69
N THR A 43 0.16 14.85 13.47
CA THR A 43 -1.30 14.97 13.41
C THR A 43 -1.81 15.86 12.26
N GLN A 44 -0.92 16.40 11.42
CA GLN A 44 -1.30 17.27 10.31
C GLN A 44 -2.35 16.65 9.36
N PRO A 45 -2.23 15.37 8.94
CA PRO A 45 -3.24 14.74 8.09
C PRO A 45 -4.63 14.71 8.75
N TYR A 46 -4.72 14.48 10.05
CA TYR A 46 -6.01 14.51 10.76
C TYR A 46 -6.64 15.90 10.79
N ARG A 47 -5.83 16.95 10.96
CA ARG A 47 -6.33 18.33 10.90
C ARG A 47 -6.88 18.65 9.52
N MET A 48 -6.20 18.15 8.46
CA MET A 48 -6.67 18.29 7.08
C MET A 48 -7.99 17.56 6.85
N LEU A 49 -8.07 16.29 7.23
CA LEU A 49 -9.30 15.51 7.14
C LEU A 49 -10.46 16.18 7.88
N ARG A 50 -10.26 16.60 9.14
CA ARG A 50 -11.27 17.31 9.92
C ARG A 50 -11.74 18.60 9.23
N LYS A 51 -10.80 19.38 8.66
CA LYS A 51 -11.13 20.58 7.91
C LYS A 51 -11.99 20.28 6.67
N LEU A 52 -11.65 19.21 5.94
CA LEU A 52 -12.38 18.80 4.75
C LEU A 52 -13.79 18.27 5.08
N PHE A 53 -13.94 17.47 6.13
CA PHE A 53 -15.26 17.00 6.57
C PHE A 53 -16.21 18.12 7.03
N ASN A 54 -15.67 19.23 7.52
CA ASN A 54 -16.46 20.38 7.98
C ASN A 54 -16.76 21.39 6.87
N LYS A 55 -16.36 21.11 5.61
CA LYS A 55 -16.66 21.98 4.46
C LYS A 55 -17.84 21.44 3.66
N ASP A 56 -18.56 22.35 3.01
CA ASP A 56 -19.58 21.99 2.04
C ASP A 56 -18.97 21.48 0.75
N ALA A 57 -19.55 20.42 0.19
CA ALA A 57 -19.06 19.80 -1.03
C ALA A 57 -19.58 20.58 -2.25
N ALA A 58 -18.67 21.21 -2.98
CA ALA A 58 -18.93 21.69 -4.32
C ALA A 58 -18.74 20.52 -5.30
N LEU A 59 -19.74 20.23 -6.11
CA LEU A 59 -19.70 19.19 -7.13
C LEU A 59 -19.85 19.87 -8.49
N ALA A 60 -19.11 19.37 -9.49
CA ALA A 60 -19.28 19.82 -10.87
C ALA A 60 -20.71 19.48 -11.34
N GLU A 61 -21.32 20.34 -12.16
CA GLU A 61 -22.67 20.13 -12.69
C GLU A 61 -22.77 18.83 -13.50
N ASN A 62 -21.70 18.45 -14.18
CA ASN A 62 -21.60 17.24 -14.99
C ASN A 62 -21.27 15.98 -14.18
N ALA A 63 -21.12 16.08 -12.84
CA ALA A 63 -20.75 14.94 -12.00
C ALA A 63 -21.85 13.88 -11.97
N SER A 64 -21.55 12.68 -12.48
CA SER A 64 -22.48 11.56 -12.47
C SER A 64 -22.63 10.94 -11.08
N ARG A 65 -23.50 9.92 -10.97
CA ARG A 65 -23.60 9.13 -9.74
C ARG A 65 -22.29 8.37 -9.44
N LEU A 66 -21.58 7.93 -10.48
CA LEU A 66 -20.29 7.25 -10.34
C LEU A 66 -19.30 8.14 -9.60
N PHE A 67 -19.09 9.38 -10.05
CA PHE A 67 -18.21 10.34 -9.42
C PHE A 67 -18.50 10.55 -7.93
N ARG A 68 -19.79 10.60 -7.56
CA ARG A 68 -20.21 10.79 -6.15
C ARG A 68 -20.00 9.56 -5.29
N THR A 69 -20.05 8.34 -5.85
CA THR A 69 -19.95 7.08 -5.10
C THR A 69 -18.51 6.59 -4.97
N VAL A 70 -17.64 6.89 -5.93
CA VAL A 70 -16.25 6.40 -5.98
C VAL A 70 -15.45 6.69 -4.71
N PRO A 71 -15.50 7.85 -4.05
CA PRO A 71 -14.76 8.08 -2.80
C PRO A 71 -15.09 7.06 -1.69
N TYR A 72 -16.35 6.65 -1.61
CA TYR A 72 -16.82 5.65 -0.65
C TYR A 72 -16.35 4.25 -1.04
N VAL A 73 -16.35 3.93 -2.34
CA VAL A 73 -15.82 2.65 -2.85
C VAL A 73 -14.32 2.55 -2.57
N LEU A 74 -13.55 3.60 -2.83
CA LEU A 74 -12.11 3.65 -2.55
C LEU A 74 -11.82 3.41 -1.07
N PHE A 75 -12.52 4.11 -0.20
CA PHE A 75 -12.32 3.93 1.25
C PHE A 75 -12.73 2.53 1.71
N ALA A 76 -13.85 2.01 1.23
CA ALA A 76 -14.34 0.67 1.59
C ALA A 76 -13.41 -0.44 1.09
N THR A 77 -12.91 -0.35 -0.14
CA THR A 77 -11.95 -1.34 -0.69
C THR A 77 -10.64 -1.34 0.07
N MET A 78 -10.11 -0.16 0.47
CA MET A 78 -8.89 -0.07 1.27
C MET A 78 -9.11 -0.58 2.71
N ALA A 79 -10.27 -0.34 3.31
CA ALA A 79 -10.62 -0.89 4.61
C ALA A 79 -10.80 -2.42 4.56
N LEU A 80 -11.38 -2.95 3.47
CA LEU A 80 -11.49 -4.39 3.25
C LEU A 80 -10.11 -5.03 3.02
N ALA A 81 -9.20 -4.36 2.29
CA ALA A 81 -7.83 -4.82 2.15
C ALA A 81 -7.11 -4.89 3.51
N ALA A 82 -7.29 -3.87 4.38
CA ALA A 82 -6.76 -3.89 5.73
C ALA A 82 -7.30 -5.06 6.59
N ALA A 83 -8.51 -5.54 6.31
CA ALA A 83 -9.09 -6.68 6.99
C ALA A 83 -8.45 -8.03 6.59
N ILE A 84 -7.76 -8.10 5.47
CA ILE A 84 -7.11 -9.33 4.96
C ILE A 84 -5.65 -9.39 5.42
N ILE A 85 -4.99 -8.24 5.58
CA ILE A 85 -3.55 -8.13 5.86
C ILE A 85 -3.31 -8.37 7.36
N PRO A 86 -2.53 -9.41 7.74
CA PRO A 86 -2.17 -9.64 9.15
C PRO A 86 -1.18 -8.57 9.61
N SER A 87 -1.65 -7.61 10.40
CA SER A 87 -0.82 -6.52 10.92
C SER A 87 -0.33 -6.79 12.34
N VAL A 88 -1.19 -7.30 13.21
CA VAL A 88 -0.91 -7.59 14.63
C VAL A 88 -1.11 -9.06 14.92
N VAL A 89 -2.17 -9.68 14.41
CA VAL A 89 -2.59 -11.07 14.70
C VAL A 89 -2.76 -11.86 13.42
N THR A 90 -2.44 -13.16 13.42
CA THR A 90 -2.68 -14.04 12.25
C THR A 90 -4.06 -14.69 12.26
N ASP A 91 -4.79 -14.68 13.40
CA ASP A 91 -6.12 -15.31 13.51
C ASP A 91 -7.24 -14.40 12.98
N LEU A 92 -7.20 -14.13 11.67
CA LEU A 92 -8.16 -13.28 10.98
C LEU A 92 -9.11 -14.12 10.13
N PRO A 93 -10.43 -14.15 10.43
CA PRO A 93 -11.41 -14.91 9.67
C PRO A 93 -11.46 -14.57 8.17
N PHE A 94 -11.37 -13.28 7.81
CA PHE A 94 -11.39 -12.83 6.40
C PHE A 94 -10.10 -13.17 5.65
N ALA A 95 -8.96 -13.21 6.31
CA ALA A 95 -7.70 -13.56 5.67
C ALA A 95 -7.62 -15.03 5.25
N ARG A 96 -8.47 -15.89 5.84
CA ARG A 96 -8.63 -17.31 5.39
C ARG A 96 -9.52 -17.42 4.17
N ALA A 97 -10.43 -16.46 3.96
CA ALA A 97 -11.35 -16.46 2.83
C ALA A 97 -10.79 -15.73 1.60
N ALA A 98 -9.77 -14.89 1.79
CA ALA A 98 -9.17 -14.07 0.77
C ALA A 98 -7.64 -14.21 0.79
N ASP A 99 -7.08 -14.51 -0.36
CA ASP A 99 -5.64 -14.69 -0.57
C ASP A 99 -4.99 -13.41 -1.16
N ALA A 100 -3.70 -13.51 -1.44
CA ALA A 100 -2.93 -12.44 -2.05
C ALA A 100 -3.51 -11.97 -3.40
N ILE A 101 -4.14 -12.87 -4.17
CA ILE A 101 -4.76 -12.54 -5.46
C ILE A 101 -5.98 -11.66 -5.24
N ALA A 102 -6.83 -11.99 -4.27
CA ALA A 102 -7.99 -11.18 -3.90
C ALA A 102 -7.57 -9.78 -3.41
N LEU A 103 -6.46 -9.70 -2.66
CA LEU A 103 -5.91 -8.43 -2.18
C LEU A 103 -5.45 -7.53 -3.34
N ILE A 104 -4.73 -8.09 -4.32
CA ILE A 104 -4.34 -7.35 -5.54
C ILE A 104 -5.58 -6.92 -6.33
N GLY A 105 -6.58 -7.80 -6.45
CA GLY A 105 -7.86 -7.47 -7.09
C GLY A 105 -8.59 -6.30 -6.43
N LEU A 106 -8.52 -6.16 -5.10
CA LEU A 106 -9.07 -5.00 -4.38
C LEU A 106 -8.35 -3.70 -4.74
N PHE A 107 -7.00 -3.73 -4.80
CA PHE A 107 -6.22 -2.55 -5.20
C PHE A 107 -6.47 -2.17 -6.67
N ALA A 108 -6.53 -3.16 -7.57
CA ALA A 108 -6.86 -2.96 -8.98
C ALA A 108 -8.28 -2.38 -9.16
N THR A 109 -9.26 -2.89 -8.41
CA THR A 109 -10.63 -2.39 -8.40
C THR A 109 -10.68 -0.92 -7.95
N ALA A 110 -10.00 -0.57 -6.87
CA ALA A 110 -9.94 0.81 -6.40
C ALA A 110 -9.35 1.75 -7.47
N ARG A 111 -8.23 1.36 -8.10
CA ARG A 111 -7.59 2.11 -9.17
C ARG A 111 -8.52 2.30 -10.37
N MET A 112 -9.19 1.24 -10.80
CA MET A 112 -10.13 1.29 -11.91
C MET A 112 -11.27 2.28 -11.64
N PHE A 113 -11.90 2.23 -10.47
CA PHE A 113 -12.96 3.15 -10.10
C PHE A 113 -12.46 4.60 -10.03
N GLN A 114 -11.28 4.83 -9.50
CA GLN A 114 -10.67 6.16 -9.44
C GLN A 114 -10.41 6.73 -10.85
N ALA A 115 -9.87 5.92 -11.76
CA ALA A 115 -9.64 6.32 -13.14
C ALA A 115 -10.95 6.60 -13.88
N LEU A 116 -11.97 5.76 -13.70
CA LEU A 116 -13.30 5.96 -14.28
C LEU A 116 -13.93 7.26 -13.80
N ALA A 117 -13.84 7.57 -12.50
CA ALA A 117 -14.37 8.80 -11.94
C ALA A 117 -13.64 10.04 -12.46
N ALA A 118 -12.32 9.97 -12.66
CA ALA A 118 -11.55 11.07 -13.22
C ALA A 118 -11.89 11.34 -14.70
N MET A 119 -12.30 10.31 -15.44
CA MET A 119 -12.77 10.45 -16.84
C MET A 119 -14.23 10.89 -16.94
N ASP A 120 -15.05 10.61 -15.94
CA ASP A 120 -16.49 10.85 -15.93
C ASP A 120 -16.85 12.35 -16.09
N ILE A 121 -16.06 13.23 -15.47
CA ILE A 121 -16.27 14.69 -15.56
C ILE A 121 -15.87 15.27 -16.92
N GLY A 122 -15.00 14.58 -17.66
CA GLY A 122 -14.54 15.02 -18.99
C GLY A 122 -13.53 16.17 -18.95
N THR A 123 -12.89 16.46 -17.82
CA THR A 123 -11.82 17.46 -17.77
C THR A 123 -10.54 16.92 -18.42
N ALA A 124 -9.78 17.81 -19.07
CA ALA A 124 -8.55 17.44 -19.75
C ALA A 124 -7.51 16.84 -18.78
N PHE A 125 -7.37 17.43 -17.59
CA PHE A 125 -6.42 16.97 -16.58
C PHE A 125 -6.84 15.62 -15.96
N GLY A 126 -8.10 15.44 -15.60
CA GLY A 126 -8.63 14.19 -15.05
C GLY A 126 -8.43 13.03 -16.02
N THR A 127 -8.77 13.24 -17.29
CA THR A 127 -8.60 12.24 -18.36
C THR A 127 -7.12 11.90 -18.59
N LEU A 128 -6.24 12.90 -18.58
CA LEU A 128 -4.80 12.70 -18.75
C LEU A 128 -4.20 11.91 -17.56
N GLY A 129 -4.57 12.28 -16.33
CA GLY A 129 -4.18 11.57 -15.12
C GLY A 129 -4.62 10.12 -15.14
N ALA A 130 -5.90 9.86 -15.47
CA ALA A 130 -6.46 8.52 -15.55
C ALA A 130 -5.72 7.63 -16.57
N ARG A 131 -5.42 8.13 -17.76
CA ARG A 131 -4.65 7.38 -18.78
C ARG A 131 -3.25 7.02 -18.29
N ARG A 132 -2.58 7.92 -17.58
CA ARG A 132 -1.24 7.69 -17.02
C ARG A 132 -1.28 6.65 -15.88
N GLU A 133 -2.26 6.77 -15.00
CA GLU A 133 -2.47 5.82 -13.91
C GLU A 133 -2.74 4.41 -14.44
N MET A 134 -3.61 4.27 -15.44
CA MET A 134 -3.90 2.98 -16.08
C MET A 134 -2.66 2.36 -16.74
N MET A 135 -1.80 3.18 -17.36
CA MET A 135 -0.54 2.70 -17.96
C MET A 135 0.43 2.18 -16.88
N ILE A 136 0.56 2.87 -15.75
CA ILE A 136 1.41 2.43 -14.63
C ILE A 136 0.81 1.16 -14.02
N GLY A 137 -0.49 1.14 -13.77
CA GLY A 137 -1.19 -0.01 -13.19
C GLY A 137 -1.05 -1.28 -14.01
N PHE A 138 -1.14 -1.18 -15.33
CA PHE A 138 -0.95 -2.32 -16.23
C PHE A 138 0.39 -3.04 -16.05
N LEU A 139 1.44 -2.33 -15.65
CA LEU A 139 2.75 -2.90 -15.38
C LEU A 139 2.97 -3.23 -13.89
N ALA A 140 2.35 -2.47 -12.99
CA ALA A 140 2.49 -2.68 -11.55
C ALA A 140 1.78 -3.95 -11.08
N GLU A 141 0.62 -4.28 -11.64
CA GLU A 141 -0.14 -5.49 -11.30
C GLU A 141 0.63 -6.79 -11.56
N PRO A 142 1.22 -7.03 -12.75
CA PRO A 142 2.06 -8.21 -12.96
C PRO A 142 3.29 -8.22 -12.04
N ALA A 143 3.91 -7.06 -11.77
CA ALA A 143 5.08 -7.00 -10.91
C ALA A 143 4.76 -7.41 -9.47
N ILE A 144 3.65 -6.93 -8.89
CA ILE A 144 3.25 -7.33 -7.53
C ILE A 144 2.78 -8.78 -7.48
N LEU A 145 2.09 -9.29 -8.52
CA LEU A 145 1.73 -10.69 -8.64
C LEU A 145 2.97 -11.59 -8.60
N MET A 146 4.03 -11.20 -9.29
CA MET A 146 5.31 -11.95 -9.28
C MET A 146 6.00 -11.89 -7.93
N VAL A 147 5.91 -10.78 -7.17
CA VAL A 147 6.40 -10.72 -5.78
C VAL A 147 5.68 -11.74 -4.91
N PHE A 148 4.34 -11.79 -4.98
CA PHE A 148 3.55 -12.78 -4.23
C PHE A 148 3.81 -14.20 -4.70
N PHE A 149 4.05 -14.42 -5.99
CA PHE A 149 4.38 -15.73 -6.53
C PHE A 149 5.74 -16.24 -6.00
N ASN A 150 6.74 -15.37 -5.89
CA ASN A 150 8.00 -15.71 -5.22
C ASN A 150 7.77 -16.13 -3.76
N ALA A 151 6.94 -15.37 -3.03
CA ALA A 151 6.58 -15.72 -1.65
C ALA A 151 5.80 -17.05 -1.58
N PHE A 152 4.91 -17.30 -2.55
CA PHE A 152 4.17 -18.58 -2.65
C PHE A 152 5.12 -19.77 -2.83
N LEU A 153 6.14 -19.66 -3.68
CA LEU A 153 7.10 -20.74 -3.89
C LEU A 153 7.92 -21.06 -2.63
N LEU A 154 8.23 -20.03 -1.84
CA LEU A 154 8.98 -20.19 -0.59
C LEU A 154 8.12 -20.82 0.53
N PHE A 155 6.86 -20.41 0.64
CA PHE A 155 5.99 -20.77 1.78
C PHE A 155 4.91 -21.81 1.44
N GLY A 156 4.71 -22.15 0.16
CA GLY A 156 3.72 -23.14 -0.29
C GLY A 156 2.25 -22.72 -0.11
N THR A 157 1.98 -21.44 0.13
CA THR A 157 0.63 -20.92 0.38
C THR A 157 0.45 -19.51 -0.19
N THR A 158 -0.77 -19.19 -0.63
CA THR A 158 -1.14 -17.84 -1.13
C THR A 158 -1.74 -16.95 -0.04
N ALA A 159 -2.10 -17.52 1.11
CA ALA A 159 -2.65 -16.77 2.23
C ALA A 159 -1.55 -16.11 3.07
N LEU A 160 -1.59 -14.78 3.18
CA LEU A 160 -0.59 -14.00 3.94
C LEU A 160 -0.46 -14.44 5.40
N THR A 161 -1.56 -14.77 6.07
CA THR A 161 -1.54 -15.27 7.45
C THR A 161 -0.76 -16.58 7.58
N SER A 162 -1.00 -17.53 6.65
CA SER A 162 -0.28 -18.80 6.63
C SER A 162 1.20 -18.63 6.27
N MET A 163 1.55 -17.67 5.43
CA MET A 163 2.97 -17.34 5.16
C MET A 163 3.67 -16.86 6.43
N VAL A 164 3.04 -15.98 7.21
CA VAL A 164 3.57 -15.49 8.49
C VAL A 164 3.72 -16.63 9.50
N ASP A 165 2.71 -17.49 9.63
CA ASP A 165 2.73 -18.64 10.55
C ASP A 165 3.85 -19.64 10.15
N ASN A 166 4.00 -19.95 8.85
CA ASN A 166 5.05 -20.82 8.35
C ASN A 166 6.46 -20.25 8.61
N TYR A 167 6.64 -18.93 8.44
CA TYR A 167 7.91 -18.28 8.72
C TYR A 167 8.28 -18.34 10.21
N ALA A 168 7.29 -18.23 11.09
CA ALA A 168 7.52 -18.30 12.53
C ALA A 168 7.89 -19.71 13.02
N THR A 169 7.37 -20.76 12.34
CA THR A 169 7.65 -22.17 12.69
C THR A 169 8.93 -22.69 12.06
N HIS A 170 9.28 -22.18 10.87
CA HIS A 170 10.46 -22.58 10.11
C HIS A 170 11.27 -21.33 9.72
N PRO A 171 12.12 -20.80 10.62
CA PRO A 171 13.00 -19.69 10.25
C PRO A 171 13.99 -20.19 9.18
N SER A 172 13.59 -20.03 7.92
CA SER A 172 14.37 -20.46 6.77
C SER A 172 15.63 -19.63 6.63
N VAL A 173 16.67 -20.26 6.09
CA VAL A 173 17.86 -19.59 5.57
C VAL A 173 17.40 -18.46 4.65
N ILE A 174 18.03 -17.30 4.76
CA ILE A 174 17.73 -16.13 3.92
C ILE A 174 17.97 -16.55 2.46
N ASP A 175 16.88 -16.85 1.74
CA ASP A 175 16.95 -17.14 0.32
C ASP A 175 17.26 -15.84 -0.44
N PRO A 176 18.26 -15.80 -1.32
CA PRO A 176 18.56 -14.61 -2.10
C PRO A 176 17.38 -14.07 -2.91
N SER A 177 16.42 -14.94 -3.29
CA SER A 177 15.21 -14.54 -4.01
C SER A 177 14.35 -13.54 -3.23
N VAL A 178 14.36 -13.63 -1.89
CA VAL A 178 13.65 -12.70 -1.00
C VAL A 178 14.15 -11.26 -1.15
N VAL A 179 15.46 -11.09 -1.36
CA VAL A 179 16.06 -9.75 -1.54
C VAL A 179 15.59 -9.13 -2.85
N PHE A 180 15.58 -9.91 -3.93
CA PHE A 180 15.05 -9.44 -5.23
C PHE A 180 13.57 -9.10 -5.13
N ALA A 181 12.76 -9.93 -4.48
CA ALA A 181 11.35 -9.69 -4.26
C ALA A 181 11.12 -8.42 -3.40
N ALA A 182 11.95 -8.18 -2.36
CA ALA A 182 11.84 -7.00 -1.52
C ALA A 182 12.16 -5.70 -2.29
N ILE A 183 13.22 -5.71 -3.12
CA ILE A 183 13.57 -4.56 -3.96
C ILE A 183 12.42 -4.24 -4.92
N ALA A 184 11.93 -5.25 -5.63
CA ALA A 184 10.82 -5.06 -6.56
C ALA A 184 9.53 -4.62 -5.87
N PHE A 185 9.24 -5.16 -4.68
CA PHE A 185 8.09 -4.73 -3.86
C PHE A 185 8.20 -3.25 -3.49
N ILE A 186 9.37 -2.77 -3.07
CA ILE A 186 9.59 -1.34 -2.77
C ILE A 186 9.34 -0.49 -4.02
N MET A 187 9.83 -0.93 -5.20
CA MET A 187 9.58 -0.21 -6.45
C MET A 187 8.07 -0.13 -6.78
N VAL A 188 7.33 -1.23 -6.62
CA VAL A 188 5.88 -1.26 -6.82
C VAL A 188 5.17 -0.40 -5.77
N LEU A 189 5.57 -0.47 -4.50
CA LEU A 189 5.01 0.35 -3.41
C LEU A 189 5.12 1.85 -3.74
N LEU A 190 6.27 2.30 -4.22
CA LEU A 190 6.49 3.71 -4.60
C LEU A 190 5.59 4.12 -5.76
N ALA A 191 5.44 3.28 -6.78
CA ALA A 191 4.61 3.55 -7.93
C ALA A 191 3.11 3.58 -7.57
N GLU A 192 2.65 2.57 -6.85
CA GLU A 192 1.25 2.41 -6.46
C GLU A 192 0.74 3.52 -5.53
N ASN A 193 1.63 4.09 -4.73
CA ASN A 193 1.28 5.14 -3.78
C ASN A 193 1.67 6.54 -4.27
N ALA A 194 1.88 6.71 -5.59
CA ALA A 194 2.22 8.00 -6.21
C ALA A 194 3.38 8.71 -5.50
N ARG A 195 4.43 7.95 -5.15
CA ARG A 195 5.61 8.45 -4.44
C ARG A 195 6.76 8.72 -5.40
N ILE A 196 7.71 9.55 -4.97
CA ILE A 196 8.97 9.75 -5.71
C ILE A 196 9.68 8.39 -5.80
N PRO A 197 10.16 7.97 -6.97
CA PRO A 197 10.47 8.78 -8.16
C PRO A 197 9.35 8.90 -9.21
N ILE A 198 8.20 8.26 -9.04
CA ILE A 198 7.15 8.17 -10.08
C ILE A 198 6.32 9.45 -10.15
N ASP A 199 5.76 9.89 -9.03
CA ASP A 199 4.97 11.11 -8.95
C ASP A 199 5.50 12.05 -7.85
N ASN A 200 5.28 13.35 -8.02
CA ASN A 200 5.64 14.33 -7.02
C ASN A 200 4.53 15.37 -6.89
N PRO A 201 3.75 15.31 -5.81
CA PRO A 201 2.67 16.25 -5.58
C PRO A 201 3.12 17.71 -5.41
N ALA A 202 4.40 17.95 -5.14
CA ALA A 202 4.94 19.30 -4.99
C ALA A 202 5.23 20.02 -6.32
N THR A 203 5.20 19.33 -7.44
CA THR A 203 5.38 19.91 -8.77
C THR A 203 4.05 20.00 -9.51
N HIS A 204 3.42 21.18 -9.48
CA HIS A 204 2.17 21.49 -10.19
C HIS A 204 2.33 21.65 -11.71
N LEU A 205 3.27 20.94 -12.32
CA LEU A 205 3.46 20.97 -13.77
C LEU A 205 2.54 19.94 -14.41
N GLU A 206 1.68 20.38 -15.32
CA GLU A 206 0.71 19.59 -16.10
C GLU A 206 1.31 18.31 -16.71
N LEU A 207 2.58 18.37 -17.10
CA LEU A 207 3.31 17.28 -17.74
C LEU A 207 3.71 16.15 -16.78
N THR A 208 3.54 16.33 -15.46
CA THR A 208 4.10 15.42 -14.46
C THR A 208 3.10 14.91 -13.44
N MET A 209 1.88 15.45 -13.39
CA MET A 209 0.84 15.04 -12.46
C MET A 209 0.16 13.76 -12.94
N ILE A 210 -0.03 12.81 -12.04
CA ILE A 210 -0.75 11.56 -12.28
C ILE A 210 -1.93 11.50 -11.30
N HIS A 211 -1.65 11.25 -10.05
CA HIS A 211 -2.65 11.00 -9.03
C HIS A 211 -3.44 12.25 -8.66
N GLU A 212 -2.75 13.37 -8.45
CA GLU A 212 -3.41 14.63 -8.13
C GLU A 212 -4.31 15.14 -9.26
N ALA A 213 -3.92 14.89 -10.52
CA ALA A 213 -4.74 15.28 -11.67
C ALA A 213 -6.13 14.61 -11.66
N MET A 214 -6.24 13.39 -11.13
CA MET A 214 -7.51 12.66 -11.02
C MET A 214 -8.41 13.17 -9.88
N VAL A 215 -7.85 13.89 -8.92
CA VAL A 215 -8.54 14.29 -7.68
C VAL A 215 -8.92 15.77 -7.68
N LEU A 216 -8.47 16.56 -8.67
CA LEU A 216 -8.65 18.02 -8.75
C LEU A 216 -10.11 18.48 -8.61
N GLU A 217 -11.05 17.72 -9.14
CA GLU A 217 -12.48 18.08 -9.15
C GLU A 217 -13.21 17.68 -7.86
N TYR A 218 -12.54 16.96 -6.96
CA TYR A 218 -13.12 16.57 -5.69
C TYR A 218 -12.96 17.65 -4.62
N SER A 219 -13.97 17.83 -3.78
CA SER A 219 -13.98 18.80 -2.70
C SER A 219 -14.55 18.22 -1.41
N ALA A 220 -14.30 18.88 -0.29
CA ALA A 220 -14.86 18.62 1.03
C ALA A 220 -14.81 17.13 1.42
N ARG A 221 -15.96 16.54 1.84
CA ARG A 221 -16.04 15.15 2.33
C ARG A 221 -15.57 14.11 1.32
N HIS A 222 -15.80 14.32 0.02
CA HIS A 222 -15.40 13.39 -1.02
C HIS A 222 -13.86 13.37 -1.13
N LEU A 223 -13.24 14.55 -1.14
CA LEU A 223 -11.78 14.66 -1.09
C LEU A 223 -11.20 14.08 0.19
N ALA A 224 -11.84 14.31 1.35
CA ALA A 224 -11.41 13.73 2.62
C ALA A 224 -11.36 12.20 2.58
N LEU A 225 -12.38 11.56 2.00
CA LEU A 225 -12.43 10.09 1.87
C LEU A 225 -11.33 9.56 0.94
N ILE A 226 -11.05 10.26 -0.17
CA ILE A 226 -9.98 9.87 -1.10
C ILE A 226 -8.61 10.00 -0.43
N GLU A 227 -8.34 11.11 0.24
CA GLU A 227 -7.08 11.33 0.98
C GLU A 227 -6.89 10.31 2.11
N TRP A 228 -7.97 9.97 2.80
CA TRP A 228 -7.92 8.93 3.83
C TRP A 228 -7.69 7.54 3.23
N ALA A 229 -8.38 7.20 2.14
CA ALA A 229 -8.17 5.96 1.39
C ALA A 229 -6.73 5.85 0.85
N SER A 230 -6.15 6.95 0.36
CA SER A 230 -4.76 7.00 -0.09
C SER A 230 -3.78 6.73 1.06
N SER A 231 -4.01 7.35 2.22
CA SER A 231 -3.21 7.08 3.42
C SER A 231 -3.33 5.62 3.86
N LEU A 232 -4.54 5.05 3.79
CA LEU A 232 -4.81 3.65 4.13
C LEU A 232 -4.18 2.69 3.12
N LYS A 233 -4.17 3.03 1.83
CA LYS A 233 -3.46 2.27 0.79
C LYS A 233 -1.97 2.17 1.11
N LEU A 234 -1.34 3.30 1.44
CA LEU A 234 0.08 3.33 1.82
C LEU A 234 0.37 2.49 3.07
N PHE A 235 -0.48 2.59 4.09
CA PHE A 235 -0.39 1.78 5.30
C PHE A 235 -0.53 0.28 4.98
N ASN A 236 -1.49 -0.10 4.15
CA ASN A 236 -1.70 -1.48 3.72
C ASN A 236 -0.46 -2.04 3.00
N TYR A 237 0.12 -1.28 2.07
CA TYR A 237 1.37 -1.68 1.40
C TYR A 237 2.52 -1.84 2.38
N ALA A 238 2.67 -0.94 3.36
CA ALA A 238 3.69 -1.08 4.41
C ALA A 238 3.46 -2.36 5.24
N CYS A 239 2.22 -2.66 5.64
CA CYS A 239 1.88 -3.88 6.37
C CYS A 239 2.11 -5.15 5.55
N ILE A 240 1.81 -5.15 4.24
CA ILE A 240 2.15 -6.25 3.33
C ILE A 240 3.66 -6.48 3.32
N GLY A 241 4.45 -5.42 3.15
CA GLY A 241 5.91 -5.53 3.18
C GLY A 241 6.44 -6.06 4.50
N ILE A 242 5.86 -5.63 5.64
CA ILE A 242 6.19 -6.15 6.96
C ILE A 242 5.81 -7.64 7.07
N ALA A 243 4.65 -8.04 6.61
CA ALA A 243 4.18 -9.43 6.67
C ALA A 243 5.03 -10.37 5.80
N LEU A 244 5.47 -9.91 4.62
CA LEU A 244 6.26 -10.72 3.68
C LEU A 244 7.74 -10.80 4.03
N PHE A 245 8.36 -9.69 4.45
CA PHE A 245 9.82 -9.60 4.58
C PHE A 245 10.31 -9.52 6.02
N ILE A 246 9.47 -9.07 6.97
CA ILE A 246 9.82 -8.87 8.38
C ILE A 246 8.68 -9.37 9.28
N PRO A 247 8.26 -10.65 9.20
CA PRO A 247 7.06 -11.15 9.91
C PRO A 247 7.26 -11.31 11.42
N TRP A 248 8.47 -11.15 11.95
CA TRP A 248 8.73 -11.32 13.38
C TRP A 248 7.88 -10.38 14.24
N GLY A 249 7.39 -10.91 15.38
CA GLY A 249 6.61 -10.14 16.34
C GLY A 249 5.13 -9.94 15.97
N ILE A 250 4.61 -10.65 14.98
CA ILE A 250 3.17 -10.80 14.75
C ILE A 250 2.67 -11.91 15.70
N ALA A 251 1.53 -11.68 16.37
CA ALA A 251 0.98 -12.63 17.30
C ALA A 251 0.30 -13.79 16.59
N ILE A 252 0.73 -15.03 16.89
CA ILE A 252 0.23 -16.26 16.28
C ILE A 252 -1.08 -16.70 16.96
N HIS A 253 -1.79 -17.65 16.36
CA HIS A 253 -3.05 -18.24 16.82
C HIS A 253 -3.08 -18.51 18.33
N GLY A 254 -4.16 -18.06 19.00
CA GLY A 254 -4.35 -18.27 20.45
C GLY A 254 -3.54 -17.36 21.35
N ALA A 255 -2.99 -16.26 20.81
CA ALA A 255 -2.18 -15.31 21.55
C ALA A 255 -2.95 -14.67 22.74
N HIS A 256 -2.30 -14.61 23.91
CA HIS A 256 -2.80 -13.90 25.08
C HIS A 256 -2.70 -12.38 24.84
N VAL A 257 -3.49 -11.59 25.58
CA VAL A 257 -3.50 -10.12 25.51
C VAL A 257 -2.09 -9.51 25.58
N GLY A 258 -1.20 -10.07 26.41
CA GLY A 258 0.20 -9.63 26.50
C GLY A 258 0.97 -9.80 25.18
N ALA A 259 0.78 -10.90 24.46
CA ALA A 259 1.40 -11.13 23.16
C ALA A 259 0.90 -10.14 22.08
N VAL A 260 -0.38 -9.78 22.14
CA VAL A 260 -0.97 -8.77 21.25
C VAL A 260 -0.39 -7.38 21.52
N LEU A 261 -0.16 -7.01 22.78
CA LEU A 261 0.49 -5.74 23.12
C LEU A 261 1.94 -5.68 22.63
N ILE A 262 2.68 -6.79 22.72
CA ILE A 262 4.04 -6.91 22.17
C ILE A 262 3.98 -6.80 20.64
N ALA A 263 3.04 -7.48 19.99
CA ALA A 263 2.88 -7.41 18.54
C ALA A 263 2.51 -5.99 18.07
N LEU A 264 1.65 -5.29 18.79
CA LEU A 264 1.30 -3.90 18.49
C LEU A 264 2.53 -2.98 18.63
N SER A 265 3.33 -3.14 19.69
CA SER A 265 4.56 -2.36 19.86
C SER A 265 5.58 -2.65 18.75
N ALA A 266 5.72 -3.92 18.35
CA ALA A 266 6.56 -4.33 17.24
C ALA A 266 6.09 -3.73 15.90
N LEU A 267 4.78 -3.72 15.65
CA LEU A 267 4.20 -3.08 14.47
C LEU A 267 4.53 -1.58 14.43
N LEU A 268 4.35 -0.86 15.53
CA LEU A 268 4.64 0.58 15.59
C LEU A 268 6.11 0.87 15.31
N VAL A 269 7.04 0.09 15.87
CA VAL A 269 8.48 0.24 15.60
C VAL A 269 8.79 -0.05 14.14
N LYS A 270 8.25 -1.13 13.56
CA LYS A 270 8.45 -1.48 12.15
C LYS A 270 7.90 -0.41 11.21
N LEU A 271 6.70 0.12 11.49
CA LEU A 271 6.13 1.23 10.72
C LEU A 271 6.98 2.50 10.85
N ALA A 272 7.52 2.80 12.03
CA ALA A 272 8.41 3.94 12.21
C ALA A 272 9.67 3.81 11.37
N VAL A 273 10.31 2.63 11.36
CA VAL A 273 11.49 2.34 10.54
C VAL A 273 11.13 2.36 9.04
N CYS A 274 10.05 1.69 8.65
CA CYS A 274 9.58 1.68 7.26
C CYS A 274 9.30 3.10 6.75
N GLY A 275 8.62 3.94 7.53
CA GLY A 275 8.37 5.34 7.20
C GLY A 275 9.65 6.17 7.06
N ALA A 276 10.64 5.95 7.92
CA ALA A 276 11.94 6.62 7.83
C ALA A 276 12.72 6.17 6.57
N VAL A 277 12.69 4.88 6.23
CA VAL A 277 13.30 4.33 5.01
C VAL A 277 12.62 4.89 3.76
N LEU A 278 11.28 4.94 3.74
CA LEU A 278 10.54 5.56 2.63
C LEU A 278 10.90 7.04 2.47
N ALA A 279 10.95 7.79 3.58
CA ALA A 279 11.36 9.19 3.55
C ALA A 279 12.80 9.38 3.03
N LEU A 280 13.71 8.46 3.38
CA LEU A 280 15.08 8.46 2.87
C LEU A 280 15.10 8.21 1.35
N ILE A 281 14.39 7.19 0.88
CA ILE A 281 14.29 6.88 -0.55
C ILE A 281 13.73 8.09 -1.31
N GLU A 282 12.64 8.70 -0.83
CA GLU A 282 12.05 9.91 -1.43
C GLU A 282 13.02 11.11 -1.44
N SER A 283 13.88 11.22 -0.42
CA SER A 283 14.82 12.34 -0.30
C SER A 283 16.05 12.20 -1.20
N VAL A 284 16.48 10.95 -1.44
CA VAL A 284 17.67 10.64 -2.27
C VAL A 284 17.28 10.48 -3.74
N SER A 285 16.07 9.97 -4.01
CA SER A 285 15.62 9.69 -5.38
C SER A 285 15.28 10.97 -6.13
N ALA A 286 15.83 11.10 -7.34
CA ALA A 286 15.41 12.14 -8.27
C ALA A 286 14.09 11.73 -8.97
N LYS A 287 13.23 12.71 -9.24
CA LYS A 287 12.00 12.48 -9.99
C LYS A 287 12.29 11.95 -11.40
N LEU A 288 11.67 10.86 -11.76
CA LEU A 288 11.72 10.32 -13.12
C LEU A 288 10.84 11.16 -14.05
N ARG A 289 11.23 11.23 -15.32
CA ARG A 289 10.34 11.71 -16.38
C ARG A 289 9.23 10.67 -16.56
N ILE A 290 8.00 11.12 -16.79
CA ILE A 290 6.82 10.26 -16.86
C ILE A 290 6.96 9.12 -17.88
N PHE A 291 7.66 9.36 -18.98
CA PHE A 291 7.95 8.35 -20.02
C PHE A 291 8.86 7.22 -19.53
N ARG A 292 9.58 7.41 -18.43
CA ARG A 292 10.43 6.38 -17.80
C ARG A 292 9.72 5.60 -16.69
N ALA A 293 8.51 5.98 -16.32
CA ALA A 293 7.73 5.23 -15.34
C ALA A 293 7.44 3.79 -15.79
N PRO A 294 7.10 3.50 -17.06
CA PRO A 294 6.96 2.13 -17.55
C PRO A 294 8.27 1.33 -17.48
N GLU A 295 9.42 1.95 -17.79
CA GLU A 295 10.73 1.30 -17.68
C GLU A 295 11.04 0.91 -16.24
N PHE A 296 10.71 1.78 -15.29
CA PHE A 296 10.88 1.52 -13.86
C PHE A 296 10.02 0.33 -13.41
N MET A 297 8.77 0.23 -13.86
CA MET A 297 7.90 -0.90 -13.55
C MET A 297 8.33 -2.19 -14.25
N ALA A 298 8.78 -2.12 -15.50
CA ALA A 298 9.34 -3.25 -16.22
C ALA A 298 10.60 -3.79 -15.50
N MET A 299 11.46 -2.91 -14.97
CA MET A 299 12.59 -3.32 -14.14
C MET A 299 12.14 -4.02 -12.86
N ALA A 300 11.11 -3.54 -12.17
CA ALA A 300 10.57 -4.20 -10.99
C ALA A 300 10.11 -5.63 -11.33
N PHE A 301 9.40 -5.80 -12.44
CA PHE A 301 8.97 -7.11 -12.92
C PHE A 301 10.18 -8.03 -13.25
N LEU A 302 11.18 -7.53 -13.97
CA LEU A 302 12.37 -8.30 -14.33
C LEU A 302 13.20 -8.71 -13.10
N ILE A 303 13.32 -7.85 -12.09
CA ILE A 303 14.00 -8.16 -10.83
C ILE A 303 13.28 -9.30 -10.11
N THR A 304 11.95 -9.33 -10.09
CA THR A 304 11.20 -10.44 -9.48
C THR A 304 11.35 -11.73 -10.26
N VAL A 305 11.35 -11.67 -11.60
CA VAL A 305 11.62 -12.85 -12.46
C VAL A 305 13.04 -13.38 -12.22
N LEU A 306 14.02 -12.49 -12.10
CA LEU A 306 15.40 -12.89 -11.75
C LEU A 306 15.46 -13.57 -10.38
N GLY A 307 14.77 -13.04 -9.37
CA GLY A 307 14.65 -13.68 -8.06
C GLY A 307 14.06 -15.09 -8.15
N LEU A 308 13.01 -15.25 -8.94
CA LEU A 308 12.40 -16.56 -9.21
C LEU A 308 13.39 -17.54 -9.83
N LEU A 309 14.12 -17.11 -10.86
CA LEU A 309 15.12 -17.94 -11.52
C LEU A 309 16.23 -18.36 -10.56
N VAL A 310 16.71 -17.44 -9.73
CA VAL A 310 17.71 -17.73 -8.70
C VAL A 310 17.19 -18.79 -7.71
N HIS A 311 15.95 -18.68 -7.25
CA HIS A 311 15.33 -19.67 -6.37
C HIS A 311 15.27 -21.06 -7.01
N LEU A 312 14.81 -21.15 -8.27
CA LEU A 312 14.72 -22.43 -9.00
C LEU A 312 16.08 -23.07 -9.26
N LEU A 313 17.10 -22.27 -9.59
CA LEU A 313 18.46 -22.75 -9.83
C LEU A 313 19.12 -23.25 -8.54
N LEU A 314 18.93 -22.56 -7.43
CA LEU A 314 19.47 -22.97 -6.13
C LEU A 314 18.72 -24.21 -5.60
N GLY A 315 17.40 -24.27 -5.75
CA GLY A 315 16.58 -25.41 -5.37
C GLY A 315 16.92 -26.67 -6.18
N ALA A 316 17.23 -26.53 -7.46
CA ALA A 316 17.69 -27.66 -8.30
C ALA A 316 19.06 -28.21 -7.85
N ASN A 317 19.94 -27.39 -7.31
CA ASN A 317 21.24 -27.81 -6.82
C ASN A 317 21.23 -28.44 -5.42
N THR A 318 20.20 -28.17 -4.61
CA THR A 318 20.04 -28.73 -3.24
C THR A 318 19.21 -30.02 -3.21
N GLY A 319 18.57 -30.38 -4.30
CA GLY A 319 17.77 -31.60 -4.47
C GLY A 319 18.51 -32.82 -5.06
N ALA A 320 19.85 -32.80 -5.09
CA ALA A 320 20.71 -33.91 -5.48
C ALA A 320 21.38 -34.54 -4.26
#